data_dca8680adac57026538b6a17d69d74b3
#
_entry.id   dca8680adac57026538b6a17d69d74b3
#
_cell.length_a   1.000
_cell.length_b   1.000
_cell.length_c   1.000
_cell.angle_alpha   90.00
_cell.angle_beta   90.00
_cell.angle_gamma   90.00
#
_symmetry.space_group_name_H-M   'P 1'
#
loop_
_entity.id
_entity.type
_entity.pdbx_description
1 polymer ?
#
loop_
_entity_poly.entity_id
_entity_poly.type
_entity_poly.pdbx_seq_one_letter_code
_entity_poly.pdbx_strand_id
1 'polypeptide(L)'
;DKIELRVADCASLPFDDNTFDAVTCGYGVRNFAELDRSLTEIFRVLKPGGQLRILEFTYPTNKLVRFFYDFYFTRIVPRIGKKLTDNGDAFVYFMNSVKSFAKGRDFIAILEKNGFSDTSFKSQTFGISTLYKACKR
;
A
#
# COMPACT_ATOMS: atom_id res chain seq x y z
N ASP A 1 20.70 -1.33 20.09
CA ASP A 1 19.84 -1.06 18.94
C ASP A 1 18.79 -2.14 18.85
N LYS A 2 17.52 -1.71 18.71
CA LYS A 2 16.34 -2.60 18.80
C LYS A 2 15.68 -2.80 17.43
N ILE A 3 16.40 -2.58 16.34
CA ILE A 3 15.91 -2.76 14.98
C ILE A 3 16.60 -3.97 14.38
N GLU A 4 15.81 -4.92 13.92
CA GLU A 4 16.28 -6.08 13.17
C GLU A 4 15.80 -5.95 11.71
N LEU A 5 16.72 -6.13 10.76
CA LEU A 5 16.43 -6.12 9.33
C LEU A 5 16.45 -7.56 8.80
N ARG A 6 15.36 -7.95 8.13
CA ARG A 6 15.22 -9.26 7.49
C ARG A 6 14.73 -9.11 6.06
N VAL A 7 15.22 -9.98 5.18
CA VAL A 7 14.65 -10.19 3.85
C VAL A 7 13.63 -11.31 3.96
N ALA A 8 12.39 -11.03 3.57
CA ALA A 8 11.31 -12.01 3.63
C ALA A 8 10.28 -11.75 2.52
N ASP A 9 9.58 -12.82 2.11
CA ASP A 9 8.41 -12.72 1.26
C ASP A 9 7.18 -12.43 2.13
N CYS A 10 6.41 -11.40 1.76
CA CYS A 10 5.20 -11.02 2.50
C CYS A 10 4.10 -12.10 2.43
N ALA A 11 4.14 -12.97 1.40
CA ALA A 11 3.24 -14.11 1.27
C ALA A 11 3.66 -15.34 2.12
N SER A 12 4.83 -15.28 2.82
CA SER A 12 5.34 -16.32 3.70
C SER A 12 6.30 -15.72 4.73
N LEU A 13 5.73 -15.08 5.75
CA LEU A 13 6.52 -14.37 6.75
C LEU A 13 7.19 -15.36 7.74
N PRO A 14 8.53 -15.23 7.99
CA PRO A 14 9.28 -16.12 8.86
C PRO A 14 9.12 -15.75 10.36
N PHE A 15 7.85 -15.63 10.79
CA PHE A 15 7.49 -15.31 12.17
C PHE A 15 6.37 -16.24 12.63
N ASP A 16 6.32 -16.51 13.94
CA ASP A 16 5.24 -17.27 14.55
C ASP A 16 3.91 -16.51 14.53
N ASP A 17 2.81 -17.24 14.73
CA ASP A 17 1.48 -16.65 14.89
C ASP A 17 1.47 -15.71 16.10
N ASN A 18 0.69 -14.63 16.00
CA ASN A 18 0.48 -13.71 17.11
C ASN A 18 1.77 -13.11 17.70
N THR A 19 2.71 -12.76 16.85
CA THR A 19 4.02 -12.20 17.26
C THR A 19 3.96 -10.69 17.49
N PHE A 20 3.27 -9.95 16.60
CA PHE A 20 3.36 -8.49 16.56
C PHE A 20 2.11 -7.79 17.12
N ASP A 21 2.31 -6.69 17.83
CA ASP A 21 1.25 -5.80 18.30
C ASP A 21 0.76 -4.88 17.18
N ALA A 22 1.63 -4.58 16.22
CA ALA A 22 1.29 -3.78 15.04
C ALA A 22 2.15 -4.16 13.84
N VAL A 23 1.56 -4.04 12.65
CA VAL A 23 2.23 -4.13 11.35
C VAL A 23 1.96 -2.86 10.56
N THR A 24 2.99 -2.30 9.94
CA THR A 24 2.88 -1.14 9.07
C THR A 24 3.46 -1.43 7.70
N CYS A 25 2.77 -0.97 6.65
CA CYS A 25 3.25 -1.05 5.28
C CYS A 25 3.14 0.32 4.61
N GLY A 26 4.27 0.88 4.19
CA GLY A 26 4.33 2.15 3.47
C GLY A 26 4.65 1.94 2.00
N TYR A 27 3.69 2.27 1.12
CA TYR A 27 3.84 2.30 -0.34
C TYR A 27 4.27 0.97 -1.00
N GLY A 28 4.01 -0.15 -0.33
CA GLY A 28 4.44 -1.48 -0.76
C GLY A 28 3.32 -2.41 -1.17
N VAL A 29 2.12 -2.25 -0.58
CA VAL A 29 1.05 -3.25 -0.69
C VAL A 29 0.53 -3.44 -2.12
N ARG A 30 0.59 -2.40 -2.97
CA ARG A 30 0.21 -2.50 -4.38
C ARG A 30 1.13 -3.40 -5.21
N ASN A 31 2.33 -3.69 -4.68
CA ASN A 31 3.33 -4.54 -5.34
C ASN A 31 3.31 -5.99 -4.84
N PHE A 32 2.41 -6.34 -3.93
CA PHE A 32 2.28 -7.72 -3.48
C PHE A 32 1.77 -8.60 -4.64
N ALA A 33 2.57 -9.61 -5.01
CA ALA A 33 2.22 -10.52 -6.09
C ALA A 33 0.95 -11.33 -5.77
N GLU A 34 0.80 -11.74 -4.51
CA GLU A 34 -0.34 -12.49 -3.97
C GLU A 34 -0.96 -11.71 -2.81
N LEU A 35 -1.78 -10.69 -3.14
CA LEU A 35 -2.32 -9.75 -2.14
C LEU A 35 -3.10 -10.45 -1.01
N ASP A 36 -4.04 -11.32 -1.35
CA ASP A 36 -4.85 -12.03 -0.34
C ASP A 36 -3.96 -12.90 0.57
N ARG A 37 -3.00 -13.61 0.02
CA ARG A 37 -2.06 -14.44 0.79
C ARG A 37 -1.18 -13.61 1.71
N SER A 38 -0.66 -12.50 1.20
CA SER A 38 0.16 -11.57 2.01
C SER A 38 -0.65 -10.95 3.16
N LEU A 39 -1.91 -10.59 2.91
CA LEU A 39 -2.80 -10.08 3.96
C LEU A 39 -3.15 -11.17 4.99
N THR A 40 -3.33 -12.42 4.56
CA THR A 40 -3.53 -13.57 5.46
C THR A 40 -2.31 -13.80 6.35
N GLU A 41 -1.09 -13.70 5.80
CA GLU A 41 0.15 -13.82 6.58
C GLU A 41 0.31 -12.65 7.57
N ILE A 42 0.02 -11.42 7.15
CA ILE A 42 0.02 -10.26 8.07
C ILE A 42 -1.00 -10.47 9.19
N PHE A 43 -2.19 -10.97 8.87
CA PHE A 43 -3.22 -11.30 9.86
C PHE A 43 -2.73 -12.39 10.83
N ARG A 44 -2.08 -13.44 10.33
CA ARG A 44 -1.56 -14.54 11.14
C ARG A 44 -0.56 -14.05 12.18
N VAL A 45 0.41 -13.25 11.76
CA VAL A 45 1.50 -12.77 12.65
C VAL A 45 1.07 -11.65 13.61
N LEU A 46 -0.03 -10.99 13.38
CA LEU A 46 -0.60 -10.03 14.32
C LEU A 46 -1.24 -10.75 15.51
N LYS A 47 -1.04 -10.21 16.71
CA LYS A 47 -1.72 -10.64 17.93
C LYS A 47 -3.22 -10.30 17.86
N PRO A 48 -4.09 -11.01 18.61
CA PRO A 48 -5.45 -10.52 18.86
C PRO A 48 -5.42 -9.10 19.42
N GLY A 49 -6.20 -8.19 18.86
CA GLY A 49 -6.15 -6.75 19.14
C GLY A 49 -5.04 -5.99 18.40
N GLY A 50 -4.17 -6.69 17.69
CA GLY A 50 -3.07 -6.09 16.91
C GLY A 50 -3.56 -5.23 15.75
N GLN A 51 -2.78 -4.23 15.39
CA GLN A 51 -3.18 -3.19 14.45
C GLN A 51 -2.41 -3.28 13.13
N LEU A 52 -3.13 -3.16 12.01
CA LEU A 52 -2.56 -2.96 10.68
C LEU A 52 -2.69 -1.51 10.25
N ARG A 53 -1.61 -0.92 9.75
CA ARG A 53 -1.58 0.42 9.15
C ARG A 53 -0.93 0.34 7.77
N ILE A 54 -1.66 0.75 6.74
CA ILE A 54 -1.16 0.77 5.37
C ILE A 54 -1.27 2.20 4.84
N LEU A 55 -0.15 2.75 4.39
CA LEU A 55 -0.12 4.00 3.65
C LEU A 55 0.20 3.67 2.19
N GLU A 56 -0.70 4.01 1.27
CA GLU A 56 -0.51 3.66 -0.14
C GLU A 56 -0.89 4.83 -1.06
N PHE A 57 -0.25 4.88 -2.22
CA PHE A 57 -0.61 5.84 -3.26
C PHE A 57 -2.00 5.55 -3.80
N THR A 58 -2.72 6.63 -4.07
CA THR A 58 -4.08 6.56 -4.61
C THR A 58 -4.21 7.50 -5.80
N TYR A 59 -4.87 7.06 -6.84
CA TYR A 59 -5.18 7.93 -7.97
C TYR A 59 -6.29 8.91 -7.57
N PRO A 60 -6.08 10.24 -7.66
CA PRO A 60 -7.01 11.24 -7.17
C PRO A 60 -8.39 11.15 -7.83
N THR A 61 -9.46 11.30 -7.04
CA THR A 61 -10.84 11.33 -7.54
C THR A 61 -11.29 12.72 -7.95
N ASN A 62 -10.76 13.78 -7.33
CA ASN A 62 -11.04 15.16 -7.69
C ASN A 62 -10.48 15.49 -9.07
N LYS A 63 -11.29 15.99 -9.97
CA LYS A 63 -10.95 16.26 -11.39
C LYS A 63 -9.78 17.26 -11.54
N LEU A 64 -9.75 18.31 -10.70
CA LEU A 64 -8.72 19.34 -10.77
C LEU A 64 -7.38 18.79 -10.27
N VAL A 65 -7.37 18.09 -9.13
CA VAL A 65 -6.18 17.42 -8.59
C VAL A 65 -5.65 16.40 -9.58
N ARG A 66 -6.55 15.61 -10.20
CA ARG A 66 -6.22 14.62 -11.22
C ARG A 66 -5.55 15.25 -12.44
N PHE A 67 -6.06 16.39 -12.92
CA PHE A 67 -5.46 17.11 -14.05
C PHE A 67 -3.99 17.49 -13.74
N PHE A 68 -3.71 18.08 -12.57
CA PHE A 68 -2.35 18.43 -12.18
C PHE A 68 -1.48 17.20 -11.91
N TYR A 69 -2.05 16.15 -11.32
CA TYR A 69 -1.38 14.87 -11.09
C TYR A 69 -0.95 14.22 -12.41
N ASP A 70 -1.87 14.10 -13.37
CA ASP A 70 -1.58 13.53 -14.69
C ASP A 70 -0.56 14.40 -15.44
N PHE A 71 -0.72 15.72 -15.43
CA PHE A 71 0.24 16.63 -16.06
C PHE A 71 1.64 16.46 -15.48
N TYR A 72 1.78 16.41 -14.15
CA TYR A 72 3.06 16.21 -13.46
C TYR A 72 3.70 14.87 -13.85
N PHE A 73 2.96 13.78 -13.73
CA PHE A 73 3.49 12.44 -13.96
C PHE A 73 3.68 12.10 -15.45
N THR A 74 2.93 12.71 -16.37
CA THR A 74 3.08 12.45 -17.81
C THR A 74 4.03 13.41 -18.51
N ARG A 75 4.24 14.60 -17.99
CA ARG A 75 5.05 15.63 -18.65
C ARG A 75 6.34 16.00 -17.90
N ILE A 76 6.28 16.13 -16.59
CA ILE A 76 7.41 16.60 -15.77
C ILE A 76 8.31 15.43 -15.38
N VAL A 77 7.74 14.41 -14.74
CA VAL A 77 8.50 13.27 -14.20
C VAL A 77 9.30 12.53 -15.28
N PRO A 78 8.78 12.21 -16.49
CA PRO A 78 9.58 11.54 -17.52
C PRO A 78 10.75 12.38 -18.03
N ARG A 79 10.61 13.71 -18.05
CA ARG A 79 11.71 14.60 -18.46
C ARG A 79 12.86 14.62 -17.43
N ILE A 80 12.49 14.62 -16.13
CA ILE A 80 13.48 14.53 -15.06
C ILE A 80 14.08 13.13 -15.00
N GLY A 81 13.25 12.10 -15.13
CA GLY A 81 13.67 10.70 -15.11
C GLY A 81 14.69 10.36 -16.18
N LYS A 82 14.48 10.82 -17.41
CA LYS A 82 15.45 10.65 -18.52
C LYS A 82 16.82 11.29 -18.26
N LYS A 83 16.90 12.30 -17.37
CA LYS A 83 18.17 12.93 -16.99
C LYS A 83 18.88 12.22 -15.84
N LEU A 84 18.14 11.46 -15.03
CA LEU A 84 18.63 10.86 -13.78
C LEU A 84 18.79 9.34 -13.85
N THR A 85 17.96 8.68 -14.65
CA THR A 85 17.98 7.21 -14.80
C THR A 85 17.54 6.81 -16.21
N ASP A 86 18.18 5.80 -16.79
CA ASP A 86 17.80 5.21 -18.09
C ASP A 86 16.48 4.39 -18.03
N ASN A 87 15.76 4.39 -16.90
CA ASN A 87 14.60 3.54 -16.64
C ASN A 87 13.27 4.31 -16.77
N GLY A 88 12.89 4.66 -18.00
CA GLY A 88 11.55 5.21 -18.29
C GLY A 88 10.40 4.26 -17.91
N ASP A 89 10.63 2.96 -17.95
CA ASP A 89 9.63 1.91 -17.68
C ASP A 89 9.17 1.88 -16.21
N ALA A 90 10.03 2.25 -15.27
CA ALA A 90 9.69 2.29 -13.85
C ALA A 90 8.55 3.30 -13.55
N PHE A 91 8.50 4.42 -14.25
CA PHE A 91 7.43 5.42 -14.09
C PHE A 91 6.11 4.96 -14.69
N VAL A 92 6.17 4.30 -15.85
CA VAL A 92 4.98 3.70 -16.48
C VAL A 92 4.40 2.63 -15.57
N TYR A 93 5.25 1.75 -15.04
CA TYR A 93 4.85 0.74 -14.05
C TYR A 93 4.21 1.38 -12.80
N PHE A 94 4.86 2.40 -12.22
CA PHE A 94 4.33 3.10 -11.04
C PHE A 94 2.94 3.67 -11.31
N MET A 95 2.76 4.40 -12.41
CA MET A 95 1.47 5.01 -12.75
C MET A 95 0.38 3.95 -12.97
N ASN A 96 0.71 2.86 -13.65
CA ASN A 96 -0.22 1.77 -13.89
C ASN A 96 -0.61 1.06 -12.58
N SER A 97 0.36 0.78 -11.71
CA SER A 97 0.11 0.14 -10.41
C SER A 97 -0.77 1.00 -9.50
N VAL A 98 -0.56 2.32 -9.46
CA VAL A 98 -1.41 3.24 -8.69
C VAL A 98 -2.83 3.31 -9.26
N LYS A 99 -2.99 3.31 -10.59
CA LYS A 99 -4.31 3.38 -11.24
C LYS A 99 -5.12 2.10 -11.08
N SER A 100 -4.46 0.95 -11.12
CA SER A 100 -5.11 -0.38 -11.04
C SER A 100 -5.36 -0.85 -9.61
N PHE A 101 -4.65 -0.31 -8.63
CA PHE A 101 -4.79 -0.73 -7.24
C PHE A 101 -6.17 -0.35 -6.66
N ALA A 102 -6.78 -1.28 -5.93
CA ALA A 102 -8.03 -1.07 -5.21
C ALA A 102 -7.90 0.09 -4.21
N LYS A 103 -8.90 0.97 -4.15
CA LYS A 103 -8.84 2.18 -3.33
C LYS A 103 -10.10 2.38 -2.49
N GLY A 104 -9.93 3.09 -1.37
CA GLY A 104 -11.03 3.46 -0.51
C GLY A 104 -11.81 2.24 -0.02
N ARG A 105 -13.11 2.19 -0.31
CA ARG A 105 -14.00 1.10 0.14
C ARG A 105 -13.67 -0.25 -0.51
N ASP A 106 -13.17 -0.26 -1.74
CA ASP A 106 -12.81 -1.51 -2.42
C ASP A 106 -11.65 -2.21 -1.69
N PHE A 107 -10.65 -1.44 -1.25
CA PHE A 107 -9.55 -2.00 -0.47
C PHE A 107 -9.98 -2.38 0.96
N ILE A 108 -10.90 -1.63 1.57
CA ILE A 108 -11.53 -2.02 2.84
C ILE A 108 -12.21 -3.39 2.72
N ALA A 109 -12.98 -3.62 1.66
CA ALA A 109 -13.63 -4.91 1.44
C ALA A 109 -12.62 -6.08 1.31
N ILE A 110 -11.44 -5.82 0.71
CA ILE A 110 -10.35 -6.81 0.65
C ILE A 110 -9.80 -7.10 2.05
N LEU A 111 -9.59 -6.07 2.89
CA LEU A 111 -9.13 -6.26 4.26
C LEU A 111 -10.14 -7.09 5.08
N GLU A 112 -11.42 -6.76 4.99
CA GLU A 112 -12.50 -7.47 5.70
C GLU A 112 -12.64 -8.93 5.25
N LYS A 113 -12.54 -9.19 3.94
CA LYS A 113 -12.48 -10.55 3.36
C LYS A 113 -11.34 -11.39 3.97
N ASN A 114 -10.20 -10.75 4.30
CA ASN A 114 -9.04 -11.39 4.90
C ASN A 114 -9.08 -11.42 6.45
N GLY A 115 -10.25 -11.18 7.06
CA GLY A 115 -10.51 -11.34 8.49
C GLY A 115 -10.28 -10.09 9.34
N PHE A 116 -9.82 -8.99 8.76
CA PHE A 116 -9.63 -7.74 9.50
C PHE A 116 -10.96 -7.09 9.86
N SER A 117 -10.96 -6.42 11.00
CA SER A 117 -12.11 -5.67 11.54
C SER A 117 -11.71 -4.23 11.89
N ASP A 118 -12.67 -3.43 12.35
CA ASP A 118 -12.47 -2.01 12.71
C ASP A 118 -11.76 -1.23 11.61
N THR A 119 -12.14 -1.54 10.37
CA THR A 119 -11.52 -1.00 9.17
C THR A 119 -11.93 0.45 8.95
N SER A 120 -10.98 1.27 8.55
CA SER A 120 -11.23 2.64 8.14
C SER A 120 -10.15 3.13 7.18
N PHE A 121 -10.45 4.20 6.44
CA PHE A 121 -9.44 4.86 5.63
C PHE A 121 -9.57 6.37 5.70
N LYS A 122 -8.44 7.05 5.53
CA LYS A 122 -8.36 8.51 5.45
C LYS A 122 -7.49 8.92 4.27
N SER A 123 -8.10 9.66 3.35
CA SER A 123 -7.39 10.27 2.23
C SER A 123 -6.42 11.35 2.75
N GLN A 124 -5.22 11.37 2.19
CA GLN A 124 -4.13 12.30 2.50
C GLN A 124 -3.76 13.07 1.24
N THR A 125 -3.14 14.25 1.40
CA THR A 125 -2.53 15.02 0.32
C THR A 125 -3.46 15.14 -0.90
N PHE A 126 -4.67 15.68 -0.69
CA PHE A 126 -5.69 15.87 -1.73
C PHE A 126 -6.09 14.58 -2.49
N GLY A 127 -5.92 13.41 -1.88
CA GLY A 127 -6.26 12.12 -2.48
C GLY A 127 -5.14 11.42 -3.24
N ILE A 128 -3.90 11.92 -3.13
CA ILE A 128 -2.71 11.29 -3.75
C ILE A 128 -2.23 10.08 -2.94
N SER A 129 -2.54 10.04 -1.65
CA SER A 129 -2.30 8.87 -0.80
C SER A 129 -3.47 8.61 0.13
N THR A 130 -3.55 7.39 0.65
CA THR A 130 -4.60 6.97 1.59
C THR A 130 -3.98 6.15 2.70
N LEU A 131 -4.31 6.51 3.93
CA LEU A 131 -3.98 5.73 5.12
C LEU A 131 -5.15 4.81 5.45
N TYR A 132 -4.92 3.51 5.42
CA TYR A 132 -5.84 2.47 5.86
C TYR A 132 -5.49 1.98 7.25
N LYS A 133 -6.51 1.67 8.03
CA LYS A 133 -6.41 1.13 9.38
C LYS A 133 -7.30 -0.08 9.49
N ALA A 134 -6.81 -1.11 10.17
CA ALA A 134 -7.55 -2.32 10.46
C ALA A 134 -7.02 -2.98 11.74
N CYS A 135 -7.79 -3.87 12.33
CA CYS A 135 -7.42 -4.64 13.52
C CYS A 135 -7.69 -6.12 13.31
N LYS A 136 -6.87 -6.97 13.96
CA LYS A 136 -7.21 -8.37 14.18
C LYS A 136 -8.01 -8.46 15.48
N ARG A 137 -9.23 -8.97 15.43
CA ARG A 137 -9.99 -9.33 16.64
C ARG A 137 -9.73 -10.74 17.08
#